data_6fc35645fab90d10cc09666c10d20658
#
_entry.id   6fc35645fab90d10cc09666c10d20658
#
_cell.length_a   1.000
_cell.length_b   1.000
_cell.length_c   1.000
_cell.angle_alpha   90.00
_cell.angle_beta   90.00
_cell.angle_gamma   90.00
#
_symmetry.space_group_name_H-M   'P 1'
#
loop_
_entity.id
_entity.type
_entity.pdbx_description
1 polymer ?
#
loop_
_entity_poly.entity_id
_entity_poly.type
_entity_poly.pdbx_seq_one_letter_code
_entity_poly.pdbx_strand_id
1 'polypeptide(L)'
;MPQFAVYRNKNPATKGRFPFLVDVQSDLLEPLATRVVVPLAPLGSAKPRLLETLTPVLHVEGKDYLALIPQLAGVAARDVGPVVGSAAEHRQAILAALDLLVHGV
;
A
#
# COMPACT_ATOMS: atom_id res chain seq x y z
N MET A 1 9.99 8.80 -6.89
CA MET A 1 8.95 7.90 -6.35
C MET A 1 8.22 8.60 -5.23
N PRO A 2 7.11 9.26 -5.53
CA PRO A 2 6.42 10.05 -4.50
C PRO A 2 5.68 9.17 -3.50
N GLN A 3 5.52 9.69 -2.29
CA GLN A 3 4.69 9.07 -1.28
C GLN A 3 3.27 8.88 -1.84
N PHE A 4 2.67 7.74 -1.55
CA PHE A 4 1.33 7.33 -2.01
C PHE A 4 1.23 7.00 -3.49
N ALA A 5 2.36 6.91 -4.20
CA ALA A 5 2.32 6.34 -5.55
C ALA A 5 1.87 4.88 -5.48
N VAL A 6 1.08 4.47 -6.45
CA VAL A 6 0.62 3.08 -6.56
C VAL A 6 1.41 2.42 -7.67
N TYR A 7 2.05 1.30 -7.36
CA TYR A 7 2.86 0.53 -8.29
C TYR A 7 2.20 -0.78 -8.65
N ARG A 8 2.44 -1.26 -9.85
CA ARG A 8 2.09 -2.63 -10.20
C ARG A 8 3.03 -3.59 -9.47
N ASN A 9 2.48 -4.62 -8.85
CA ASN A 9 3.29 -5.62 -8.16
C ASN A 9 3.90 -6.58 -9.19
N LYS A 10 5.24 -6.66 -9.25
CA LYS A 10 5.94 -7.54 -10.17
C LYS A 10 6.37 -8.86 -9.56
N ASN A 11 6.16 -9.06 -8.26
CA ASN A 11 6.57 -10.29 -7.60
C ASN A 11 5.68 -11.45 -8.05
N PRO A 12 6.23 -12.45 -8.78
CA PRO A 12 5.40 -13.54 -9.30
C PRO A 12 4.74 -14.38 -8.21
N ALA A 13 5.31 -14.40 -7.02
CA ALA A 13 4.74 -15.18 -5.91
C ALA A 13 3.51 -14.53 -5.31
N THR A 14 3.36 -13.19 -5.43
CA THR A 14 2.30 -12.47 -4.72
C THR A 14 1.39 -11.65 -5.63
N LYS A 15 1.77 -11.39 -6.88
CA LYS A 15 1.01 -10.48 -7.74
C LYS A 15 -0.43 -10.96 -8.00
N GLY A 16 -0.69 -12.25 -7.87
CA GLY A 16 -2.05 -12.78 -8.04
C GLY A 16 -2.97 -12.38 -6.91
N ARG A 17 -2.45 -12.29 -5.69
CA ARG A 17 -3.22 -11.86 -4.52
C ARG A 17 -3.18 -10.36 -4.31
N PHE A 18 -2.05 -9.75 -4.64
CA PHE A 18 -1.80 -8.32 -4.41
C PHE A 18 -1.34 -7.68 -5.71
N PRO A 19 -2.28 -7.29 -6.58
CA PRO A 19 -1.89 -6.75 -7.90
C PRO A 19 -1.16 -5.42 -7.83
N PHE A 20 -1.33 -4.67 -6.74
CA PHE A 20 -0.72 -3.35 -6.60
C PHE A 20 -0.09 -3.20 -5.23
N LEU A 21 0.86 -2.26 -5.14
CA LEU A 21 1.52 -1.84 -3.91
C LEU A 21 1.39 -0.33 -3.80
N VAL A 22 1.13 0.18 -2.61
CA VAL A 22 1.11 1.62 -2.39
C VAL A 22 2.34 2.02 -1.58
N ASP A 23 3.05 3.05 -2.04
CA ASP A 23 4.26 3.57 -1.39
C ASP A 23 3.85 4.47 -0.23
N VAL A 24 4.30 4.15 0.96
CA VAL A 24 3.98 4.96 2.14
C VAL A 24 5.20 5.66 2.72
N GLN A 25 6.36 5.48 2.08
CA GLN A 25 7.59 6.07 2.57
C GLN A 25 7.61 7.58 2.34
N SER A 26 8.10 8.31 3.36
CA SER A 26 8.23 9.77 3.26
C SER A 26 9.09 10.17 2.07
N ASP A 27 8.70 11.25 1.38
CA ASP A 27 9.48 11.81 0.29
C ASP A 27 10.87 12.28 0.74
N LEU A 28 11.02 12.58 2.02
CA LEU A 28 12.32 12.95 2.57
C LEU A 28 13.34 11.82 2.47
N LEU A 29 12.87 10.59 2.31
CA LEU A 29 13.72 9.40 2.22
C LEU A 29 13.84 8.90 0.79
N GLU A 30 13.51 9.74 -0.19
CA GLU A 30 13.59 9.40 -1.61
C GLU A 30 14.95 8.80 -2.02
N PRO A 31 16.09 9.30 -1.48
CA PRO A 31 17.39 8.73 -1.89
C PRO A 31 17.65 7.29 -1.45
N LEU A 32 16.84 6.74 -0.55
CA LEU A 32 17.05 5.36 -0.12
C LEU A 32 16.78 4.38 -1.25
N ALA A 33 17.56 3.31 -1.30
CA ALA A 33 17.40 2.28 -2.32
C ALA A 33 16.18 1.37 -2.06
N THR A 34 15.53 1.54 -0.92
CA THR A 34 14.36 0.75 -0.53
C THR A 34 13.15 1.63 -0.40
N ARG A 35 11.97 1.03 -0.64
CA ARG A 35 10.67 1.68 -0.45
C ARG A 35 9.84 0.87 0.53
N VAL A 36 9.15 1.55 1.44
CA VAL A 36 8.17 0.87 2.30
C VAL A 36 6.82 0.91 1.60
N VAL A 37 6.29 -0.27 1.32
CA VAL A 37 5.05 -0.39 0.56
C VAL A 37 4.02 -1.22 1.32
N VAL A 38 2.75 -1.01 0.97
CA VAL A 38 1.61 -1.76 1.52
C VAL A 38 0.94 -2.49 0.37
N PRO A 39 0.71 -3.81 0.50
CA PRO A 39 0.03 -4.54 -0.56
C PRO A 39 -1.46 -4.21 -0.60
N LEU A 40 -2.01 -4.15 -1.82
CA LEU A 40 -3.43 -3.93 -2.05
C LEU A 40 -4.07 -5.22 -2.53
N ALA A 41 -5.11 -5.66 -1.84
CA ALA A 41 -5.88 -6.85 -2.21
C ALA A 41 -7.24 -6.42 -2.77
N PRO A 42 -7.74 -7.06 -3.84
CA PRO A 42 -9.08 -6.76 -4.33
C PRO A 42 -10.10 -6.93 -3.21
N LEU A 43 -11.04 -5.99 -3.11
CA LEU A 43 -12.00 -5.96 -2.01
C LEU A 43 -12.79 -7.26 -1.90
N GLY A 44 -13.23 -7.81 -3.03
CA GLY A 44 -14.06 -9.02 -3.03
C GLY A 44 -13.32 -10.30 -2.68
N SER A 45 -11.98 -10.30 -2.70
CA SER A 45 -11.18 -11.49 -2.40
C SER A 45 -10.66 -11.49 -0.96
N ALA A 46 -10.79 -10.39 -0.25
CA ALA A 46 -10.27 -10.26 1.10
C ALA A 46 -11.23 -10.88 2.10
N LYS A 47 -10.68 -11.47 3.15
CA LYS A 47 -11.49 -12.00 4.23
C LYS A 47 -12.01 -10.86 5.10
N PRO A 48 -13.09 -11.09 5.89
CA PRO A 48 -13.57 -10.07 6.81
C PRO A 48 -12.47 -9.55 7.71
N ARG A 49 -12.50 -8.27 7.95
CA ARG A 49 -11.49 -7.58 8.72
C ARG A 49 -11.91 -7.47 10.17
N LEU A 50 -10.95 -7.64 11.06
CA LEU A 50 -11.20 -7.40 12.48
C LEU A 50 -11.13 -5.92 12.81
N LEU A 51 -10.22 -5.18 12.15
CA LEU A 51 -10.02 -3.76 12.43
C LEU A 51 -10.02 -3.01 11.10
N GLU A 52 -11.14 -2.41 10.76
CA GLU A 52 -11.29 -1.68 9.50
C GLU A 52 -10.30 -0.52 9.37
N THR A 53 -9.95 0.12 10.51
CA THR A 53 -9.00 1.22 10.50
C THR A 53 -7.63 0.79 9.99
N LEU A 54 -7.24 -0.48 10.19
CA LEU A 54 -5.95 -1.01 9.72
C LEU A 54 -5.99 -1.49 8.28
N THR A 55 -7.16 -1.53 7.66
CA THR A 55 -7.29 -1.99 6.27
C THR A 55 -8.21 -1.06 5.49
N PRO A 56 -7.79 0.20 5.32
CA PRO A 56 -8.66 1.15 4.62
C PRO A 56 -8.90 0.72 3.17
N VAL A 57 -10.06 1.10 2.65
CA VAL A 57 -10.39 0.87 1.25
C VAL A 57 -9.81 2.00 0.42
N LEU A 58 -9.06 1.65 -0.60
CA LEU A 58 -8.49 2.61 -1.56
C LEU A 58 -9.08 2.36 -2.93
N HIS A 59 -9.27 3.45 -3.67
CA HIS A 59 -9.80 3.38 -5.03
C HIS A 59 -8.65 3.54 -6.03
N VAL A 60 -8.43 2.52 -6.86
CA VAL A 60 -7.32 2.50 -7.83
C VAL A 60 -7.84 1.96 -9.15
N GLU A 61 -7.62 2.70 -10.22
CA GLU A 61 -8.00 2.29 -11.58
C GLU A 61 -9.46 1.84 -11.68
N GLY A 62 -10.35 2.58 -11.02
CA GLY A 62 -11.78 2.30 -11.10
C GLY A 62 -12.28 1.16 -10.24
N LYS A 63 -11.44 0.60 -9.38
CA LYS A 63 -11.81 -0.52 -8.51
C LYS A 63 -11.38 -0.24 -7.08
N ASP A 64 -12.05 -0.90 -6.13
CA ASP A 64 -11.74 -0.77 -4.73
C ASP A 64 -10.81 -1.90 -4.26
N TYR A 65 -9.85 -1.54 -3.45
CA TYR A 65 -8.88 -2.47 -2.88
C TYR A 65 -8.75 -2.23 -1.39
N LEU A 66 -8.38 -3.29 -0.67
CA LEU A 66 -8.01 -3.15 0.74
C LEU A 66 -6.51 -2.92 0.84
N ALA A 67 -6.13 -1.88 1.54
CA ALA A 67 -4.72 -1.64 1.86
C ALA A 67 -4.40 -2.40 3.14
N LEU A 68 -3.58 -3.44 3.02
CA LEU A 68 -3.26 -4.32 4.15
C LEU A 68 -2.09 -3.73 4.94
N ILE A 69 -2.36 -2.67 5.67
CA ILE A 69 -1.33 -1.95 6.43
C ILE A 69 -0.49 -2.88 7.31
N PRO A 70 -1.07 -3.85 8.03
CA PRO A 70 -0.24 -4.75 8.86
C PRO A 70 0.77 -5.58 8.08
N GLN A 71 0.64 -5.65 6.76
CA GLN A 71 1.56 -6.40 5.91
C GLN A 71 2.55 -5.49 5.18
N LEU A 72 2.74 -4.27 5.65
CA LEU A 72 3.72 -3.37 5.04
C LEU A 72 5.09 -4.03 5.03
N ALA A 73 5.89 -3.72 4.02
CA ALA A 73 7.19 -4.34 3.85
C ALA A 73 8.14 -3.40 3.12
N GLY A 74 9.43 -3.55 3.43
CA GLY A 74 10.46 -2.86 2.67
C GLY A 74 10.82 -3.67 1.44
N VAL A 75 10.85 -3.03 0.28
CA VAL A 75 11.25 -3.67 -0.97
C VAL A 75 12.31 -2.82 -1.65
N ALA A 76 13.14 -3.47 -2.48
CA ALA A 76 14.12 -2.71 -3.25
C ALA A 76 13.38 -1.83 -4.26
N ALA A 77 13.81 -0.57 -4.37
CA ALA A 77 13.16 0.38 -5.29
C ALA A 77 13.13 -0.16 -6.73
N ARG A 78 14.17 -0.87 -7.14
CA ARG A 78 14.25 -1.43 -8.49
C ARG A 78 13.27 -2.58 -8.73
N ASP A 79 12.70 -3.15 -7.67
CA ASP A 79 11.82 -4.30 -7.78
C ASP A 79 10.34 -3.92 -7.84
N VAL A 80 10.00 -2.64 -7.67
CA VAL A 80 8.61 -2.21 -7.85
C VAL A 80 8.33 -2.03 -9.34
N GLY A 81 7.08 -2.24 -9.71
CA GLY A 81 6.66 -2.08 -11.09
C GLY A 81 6.42 -0.61 -11.43
N PRO A 82 5.85 -0.36 -12.61
CA PRO A 82 5.56 1.01 -13.00
C PRO A 82 4.50 1.63 -12.10
N VAL A 83 4.55 2.96 -11.98
CA VAL A 83 3.51 3.72 -11.31
C VAL A 83 2.25 3.67 -12.17
N VAL A 84 1.13 3.28 -11.57
CA VAL A 84 -0.15 3.21 -12.26
C VAL A 84 -1.17 4.21 -11.72
N GLY A 85 -0.84 4.90 -10.63
CA GLY A 85 -1.76 5.86 -10.05
C GLY A 85 -1.22 6.43 -8.76
N SER A 86 -2.11 7.09 -8.02
CA SER A 86 -1.77 7.70 -6.74
C SER A 86 -2.90 7.46 -5.75
N ALA A 87 -2.54 7.17 -4.52
CA ALA A 87 -3.48 7.05 -3.41
C ALA A 87 -3.43 8.29 -2.50
N ALA A 88 -2.93 9.42 -3.00
CA ALA A 88 -2.79 10.63 -2.19
C ALA A 88 -4.11 11.13 -1.62
N GLU A 89 -5.24 10.89 -2.30
CA GLU A 89 -6.56 11.26 -1.81
C GLU A 89 -6.94 10.49 -0.54
N HIS A 90 -6.27 9.37 -0.27
CA HIS A 90 -6.53 8.54 0.90
C HIS A 90 -5.47 8.75 1.99
N ARG A 91 -4.71 9.82 1.89
CA ARG A 91 -3.59 10.11 2.79
C ARG A 91 -3.96 9.97 4.26
N GLN A 92 -5.07 10.59 4.66
CA GLN A 92 -5.45 10.58 6.07
C GLN A 92 -5.77 9.19 6.58
N ALA A 93 -6.48 8.38 5.79
CA ALA A 93 -6.82 7.02 6.18
C ALA A 93 -5.58 6.14 6.29
N ILE A 94 -4.63 6.31 5.36
CA ILE A 94 -3.39 5.55 5.37
C ILE A 94 -2.55 5.93 6.60
N LEU A 95 -2.39 7.23 6.86
CA LEU A 95 -1.59 7.68 8.00
C LEU A 95 -2.23 7.29 9.33
N ALA A 96 -3.56 7.35 9.44
CA ALA A 96 -4.26 6.91 10.64
C ALA A 96 -4.03 5.41 10.89
N ALA A 97 -4.04 4.60 9.83
CA ALA A 97 -3.80 3.17 9.94
C ALA A 97 -2.37 2.88 10.37
N LEU A 98 -1.39 3.62 9.81
CA LEU A 98 0.01 3.48 10.20
C LEU A 98 0.22 3.88 11.67
N ASP A 99 -0.41 4.96 12.11
CA ASP A 99 -0.34 5.38 13.51
C ASP A 99 -0.90 4.31 14.44
N LEU A 100 -2.05 3.76 14.09
CA LEU A 100 -2.65 2.70 14.89
C LEU A 100 -1.74 1.48 14.97
N LEU A 101 -1.13 1.11 13.85
CA LEU A 101 -0.24 -0.05 13.80
C LEU A 101 0.99 0.15 14.70
N VAL A 102 1.57 1.35 14.69
CA VAL A 102 2.82 1.63 15.38
C VAL A 102 2.59 2.01 16.84
N HIS A 103 1.59 2.84 17.11
CA HIS A 103 1.36 3.38 18.45
C HIS A 103 0.25 2.64 19.21
N GLY A 104 -0.61 1.94 18.53
CA GLY A 104 -1.66 1.17 19.18
C GLY A 104 -2.78 2.01 19.77
N VAL A 105 -2.99 3.20 19.26
CA VAL A 105 -3.99 4.14 19.83
C VAL A 105 -5.01 4.51 18.81
#